data_81498a79226766039bd32547349a59ac
#
_entry.id   81498a79226766039bd32547349a59ac
#
_cell.length_a   1.000
_cell.length_b   1.000
_cell.length_c   1.000
_cell.angle_alpha   90.00
_cell.angle_beta   90.00
_cell.angle_gamma   90.00
#
_symmetry.space_group_name_H-M   'P 1'
#
loop_
_entity.id
_entity.type
_entity.pdbx_description
1 polymer ?
#
loop_
_entity_poly.entity_id
_entity_poly.type
_entity_poly.pdbx_seq_one_letter_code
_entity_poly.pdbx_strand_id
1 'polypeptide(L)'
;MEGGAIIGLIGMLLLVSSWVPQTWETIKTRKCPLNLQFILIYVTASTLLTVYSYLIGDWIFFALNFLAAFQSAINLTVKLMEKKG
;
A
#
# COMPACT_ATOMS: atom_id res chain seq x y z
N MET A 1 -8.93 19.13 -13.62
CA MET A 1 -8.46 17.73 -13.61
C MET A 1 -9.12 16.98 -14.75
N GLU A 2 -8.35 16.26 -15.52
CA GLU A 2 -8.89 15.49 -16.64
C GLU A 2 -9.70 14.30 -16.13
N GLY A 3 -10.68 13.85 -16.96
CA GLY A 3 -11.51 12.71 -16.59
C GLY A 3 -10.71 11.45 -16.30
N GLY A 4 -9.64 11.22 -17.08
CA GLY A 4 -8.75 10.08 -16.85
C GLY A 4 -8.05 10.12 -15.50
N ALA A 5 -7.66 11.33 -15.05
CA ALA A 5 -7.04 11.49 -13.73
C ALA A 5 -8.04 11.21 -12.61
N ILE A 6 -9.31 11.60 -12.81
CA ILE A 6 -10.36 11.33 -11.83
C ILE A 6 -10.59 9.83 -11.71
N ILE A 7 -10.65 9.12 -12.82
CA ILE A 7 -10.83 7.66 -12.83
C ILE A 7 -9.66 7.00 -12.09
N GLY A 8 -8.44 7.43 -12.38
CA GLY A 8 -7.26 6.90 -11.71
C GLY A 8 -7.28 7.15 -10.21
N LEU A 9 -7.72 8.35 -9.81
CA LEU A 9 -7.82 8.71 -8.39
C LEU A 9 -8.85 7.81 -7.68
N ILE A 10 -10.01 7.61 -8.30
CA ILE A 10 -11.05 6.74 -7.72
C ILE A 10 -10.52 5.31 -7.58
N GLY A 11 -9.86 4.80 -8.61
CA GLY A 11 -9.27 3.46 -8.56
C GLY A 11 -8.25 3.33 -7.45
N MET A 12 -7.41 4.35 -7.28
CA MET A 12 -6.39 4.36 -6.24
C MET A 12 -7.02 4.40 -4.85
N LEU A 13 -8.07 5.20 -4.67
CA LEU A 13 -8.80 5.26 -3.41
C LEU A 13 -9.40 3.91 -3.05
N LEU A 14 -9.97 3.22 -4.03
CA LEU A 14 -10.54 1.90 -3.81
C LEU A 14 -9.45 0.89 -3.42
N LEU A 15 -8.31 0.94 -4.10
CA LEU A 15 -7.18 0.06 -3.80
C LEU A 15 -6.67 0.26 -2.38
N VAL A 16 -6.40 1.52 -2.01
CA VAL A 16 -5.90 1.83 -0.68
C VAL A 16 -6.92 1.46 0.39
N SER A 17 -8.20 1.75 0.11
CA SER A 17 -9.29 1.43 1.04
C SER A 17 -9.41 -0.08 1.28
N SER A 18 -9.16 -0.89 0.25
CA SER A 18 -9.24 -2.34 0.41
C SER A 18 -8.14 -2.89 1.30
N TRP A 19 -7.03 -2.17 1.43
CA TRP A 19 -5.94 -2.55 2.33
C TRP A 19 -6.29 -2.32 3.80
N VAL A 20 -7.21 -1.39 4.09
CA VAL A 20 -7.54 -1.05 5.48
C VAL A 20 -8.06 -2.27 6.26
N PRO A 21 -9.08 -3.00 5.77
CA PRO A 21 -9.52 -4.21 6.47
C PRO A 21 -8.43 -5.26 6.56
N GLN A 22 -7.63 -5.43 5.51
CA GLN A 22 -6.55 -6.40 5.50
C GLN A 22 -5.48 -6.06 6.54
N THR A 23 -5.11 -4.78 6.62
CA THR A 23 -4.12 -4.33 7.60
C THR A 23 -4.63 -4.52 9.02
N TRP A 24 -5.91 -4.21 9.23
CA TRP A 24 -6.54 -4.40 10.54
C TRP A 24 -6.52 -5.87 10.96
N GLU A 25 -6.91 -6.76 10.07
CA GLU A 25 -6.87 -8.19 10.33
C GLU A 25 -5.46 -8.67 10.63
N THR A 26 -4.49 -8.19 9.87
CA THR A 26 -3.09 -8.54 10.05
C THR A 26 -2.61 -8.16 11.45
N ILE A 27 -2.92 -6.95 11.88
CA ILE A 27 -2.53 -6.46 13.20
C ILE A 27 -3.25 -7.25 14.30
N LYS A 28 -4.54 -7.46 14.12
CA LYS A 28 -5.38 -8.11 15.12
C LYS A 28 -5.01 -9.58 15.33
N THR A 29 -4.79 -10.30 14.26
CA THR A 29 -4.48 -11.72 14.32
C THR A 29 -2.99 -12.02 14.41
N ARG A 30 -2.15 -11.02 14.13
CA ARG A 30 -0.71 -11.16 14.05
C ARG A 30 -0.27 -12.16 12.99
N LYS A 31 -1.09 -12.34 11.98
CA LYS A 31 -0.82 -13.23 10.85
C LYS A 31 -1.13 -12.51 9.56
N CYS A 32 -0.25 -12.68 8.59
CA CYS A 32 -0.44 -12.10 7.27
C CYS A 32 -0.58 -13.22 6.25
N PRO A 33 -1.78 -13.43 5.69
CA PRO A 33 -2.00 -14.51 4.73
C PRO A 33 -1.43 -14.23 3.34
N LEU A 34 -0.93 -13.02 3.10
CA LEU A 34 -0.42 -12.62 1.80
C LEU A 34 0.92 -13.28 1.51
N ASN A 35 1.16 -13.55 0.22
CA ASN A 35 2.42 -14.11 -0.23
C ASN A 35 3.55 -13.10 -0.01
N LEU A 36 4.69 -13.57 0.52
CA LEU A 36 5.82 -12.70 0.79
C LEU A 36 6.32 -11.99 -0.47
N GLN A 37 6.41 -12.70 -1.60
CA GLN A 37 6.82 -12.09 -2.86
C GLN A 37 5.88 -10.98 -3.29
N PHE A 38 4.58 -11.20 -3.15
CA PHE A 38 3.58 -10.18 -3.46
C PHE A 38 3.80 -8.92 -2.62
N ILE A 39 4.00 -9.10 -1.32
CA ILE A 39 4.19 -7.97 -0.41
C ILE A 39 5.46 -7.19 -0.76
N LEU A 40 6.55 -7.91 -1.04
CA LEU A 40 7.82 -7.28 -1.39
C LEU A 40 7.70 -6.45 -2.66
N ILE A 41 7.05 -7.01 -3.68
CA ILE A 41 6.82 -6.29 -4.93
C ILE A 41 5.94 -5.08 -4.69
N TYR A 42 4.89 -5.25 -3.91
CA TYR A 42 3.95 -4.17 -3.64
C TYR A 42 4.61 -3.04 -2.85
N VAL A 43 5.38 -3.36 -1.82
CA VAL A 43 6.10 -2.34 -1.03
C VAL A 43 7.07 -1.57 -1.92
N THR A 44 7.81 -2.29 -2.75
CA THR A 44 8.78 -1.66 -3.66
C THR A 44 8.07 -0.74 -4.64
N ALA A 45 7.00 -1.23 -5.27
CA ALA A 45 6.24 -0.44 -6.24
C ALA A 45 5.62 0.79 -5.59
N SER A 46 5.02 0.64 -4.42
CA SER A 46 4.40 1.74 -3.70
C SER A 46 5.41 2.81 -3.31
N THR A 47 6.59 2.38 -2.88
CA THR A 47 7.66 3.30 -2.52
C THR A 47 8.14 4.10 -3.73
N LEU A 48 8.35 3.42 -4.85
CA LEU A 48 8.76 4.08 -6.09
C LEU A 48 7.71 5.07 -6.57
N LEU A 49 6.43 4.69 -6.51
CA LEU A 49 5.35 5.57 -6.90
C LEU A 49 5.22 6.76 -5.96
N THR A 50 5.48 6.56 -4.68
CA THR A 50 5.46 7.66 -3.70
C THR A 50 6.55 8.67 -4.04
N VAL A 51 7.75 8.22 -4.32
CA VAL A 51 8.87 9.10 -4.70
C VAL A 51 8.53 9.82 -6.01
N TYR A 52 8.02 9.08 -6.99
CA TYR A 52 7.66 9.68 -8.28
C TYR A 52 6.59 10.77 -8.11
N SER A 53 5.55 10.49 -7.33
CA SER A 53 4.49 11.46 -7.08
C SER A 53 5.01 12.72 -6.39
N TYR A 54 5.94 12.55 -5.48
CA TYR A 54 6.59 13.68 -4.83
C TYR A 54 7.35 14.54 -5.85
N LEU A 55 8.10 13.88 -6.73
CA LEU A 55 8.94 14.59 -7.71
C LEU A 55 8.12 15.38 -8.72
N ILE A 56 6.94 14.87 -9.10
CA ILE A 56 6.08 15.58 -10.04
C ILE A 56 5.15 16.57 -9.34
N GLY A 57 5.18 16.62 -8.01
CA GLY A 57 4.37 17.57 -7.24
C GLY A 57 2.91 17.18 -7.11
N ASP A 58 2.57 15.91 -7.34
CA ASP A 58 1.19 15.43 -7.20
C ASP A 58 0.95 14.95 -5.77
N TRP A 59 0.48 15.87 -4.94
CA TRP A 59 0.30 15.60 -3.52
C TRP A 59 -0.81 14.60 -3.23
N ILE A 60 -1.82 14.52 -4.09
CA ILE A 60 -2.92 13.57 -3.91
C ILE A 60 -2.41 12.15 -4.09
N PHE A 61 -1.73 11.89 -5.22
CA PHE A 61 -1.15 10.57 -5.46
C PHE A 61 -0.02 10.26 -4.49
N PHE A 62 0.74 11.27 -4.09
CA PHE A 62 1.76 11.08 -3.06
C PHE A 62 1.15 10.54 -1.77
N ALA A 63 0.09 11.14 -1.28
CA ALA A 63 -0.56 10.71 -0.05
C ALA A 63 -1.12 9.29 -0.17
N LEU A 64 -1.76 8.98 -1.29
CA LEU A 64 -2.36 7.66 -1.51
C LEU A 64 -1.29 6.57 -1.60
N ASN A 65 -0.23 6.83 -2.35
CA ASN A 65 0.85 5.86 -2.47
C ASN A 65 1.62 5.70 -1.16
N PHE A 66 1.77 6.78 -0.40
CA PHE A 66 2.39 6.72 0.91
C PHE A 66 1.58 5.83 1.85
N LEU A 67 0.25 5.98 1.85
CA LEU A 67 -0.62 5.13 2.66
C LEU A 67 -0.53 3.67 2.24
N ALA A 68 -0.49 3.41 0.94
CA ALA A 68 -0.34 2.05 0.44
C ALA A 68 1.00 1.46 0.88
N ALA A 69 2.08 2.22 0.78
CA ALA A 69 3.40 1.78 1.21
C ALA A 69 3.42 1.50 2.71
N PHE A 70 2.80 2.38 3.50
CA PHE A 70 2.74 2.23 4.95
C PHE A 70 1.99 0.95 5.34
N GLN A 71 0.81 0.73 4.76
CA GLN A 71 0.01 -0.44 5.07
C GLN A 71 0.71 -1.73 4.62
N SER A 72 1.30 -1.72 3.44
CA SER A 72 2.02 -2.90 2.96
C SER A 72 3.26 -3.18 3.81
N ALA A 73 3.92 -2.14 4.31
CA ALA A 73 5.06 -2.31 5.21
C ALA A 73 4.64 -2.95 6.54
N ILE A 74 3.47 -2.58 7.06
CA ILE A 74 2.93 -3.20 8.27
C ILE A 74 2.70 -4.69 8.01
N ASN A 75 2.08 -5.02 6.89
CA ASN A 75 1.82 -6.41 6.53
C ASN A 75 3.14 -7.18 6.35
N LEU A 76 4.14 -6.56 5.74
CA LEU A 76 5.44 -7.18 5.58
C LEU A 76 6.09 -7.47 6.93
N THR A 77 6.02 -6.51 7.85
CA THR A 77 6.59 -6.67 9.18
C THR A 77 5.96 -7.85 9.90
N VAL A 78 4.63 -7.93 9.88
CA VAL A 78 3.92 -9.04 10.53
C VAL A 78 4.28 -10.36 9.84
N LYS A 79 4.38 -10.36 8.51
CA LYS A 79 4.73 -11.57 7.77
C LYS A 79 6.11 -12.10 8.18
N LEU A 80 7.08 -11.21 8.33
CA LEU A 80 8.42 -11.58 8.74
C LEU A 80 8.46 -12.06 10.19
N MET A 81 7.69 -11.43 11.06
CA MET A 81 7.58 -11.87 12.46
C MET A 81 6.92 -13.24 12.57
N GLU A 82 5.89 -13.47 11.78
CA GLU A 82 5.20 -14.76 11.73
C GLU A 82 6.16 -15.87 11.32
N LYS A 83 7.04 -15.59 10.39
CA LYS A 83 8.00 -16.56 9.88
C LYS A 83 9.04 -16.94 10.93
N LYS A 84 9.33 -16.04 11.85
CA LYS A 84 10.30 -16.30 12.92
C LYS A 84 9.69 -17.05 14.11
N GLY A 85 8.41 -16.91 14.24
CA GLY A 85 7.67 -17.57 15.32
C GLY A 85 7.21 -18.94 14.92
#